data_2579700084ae9ca08d3e298223a9a4c2
#
_entry.id   2579700084ae9ca08d3e298223a9a4c2
#
_cell.length_a   1.000
_cell.length_b   1.000
_cell.length_c   1.000
_cell.angle_alpha   90.00
_cell.angle_beta   90.00
_cell.angle_gamma   90.00
#
_symmetry.space_group_name_H-M   'P 1'
#
loop_
_entity.id
_entity.type
_entity.pdbx_description
1 polymer ?
#
loop_
_entity_poly.entity_id
_entity_poly.type
_entity_poly.pdbx_seq_one_letter_code
_entity_poly.pdbx_strand_id
1 'polypeptide(L)'
;MHNMHSTETESAHNFSCYLADDSTTLKFGEKLSTYLHAGLTLHLIGDLGAGKTTVTRGILHGLGYSHTVKSPTYNLVEIYKISGVYFYHFDFYRFNDYLEWEEAGFRDYFNSESICVVEWPEKAGDLLPKPDLRLVLSILGTGRKIELQACTEAGKQCLKQWRDQQE
;
A
#
# COMPACT_ATOMS: atom_id res chain seq x y z
N MET A 1 11.83 22.14 5.75
CA MET A 1 11.94 21.75 5.47
C MET A 1 12.16 21.49 4.74
N HIS A 2 12.35 21.62 4.70
CA HIS A 2 12.44 21.40 4.06
C HIS A 2 12.64 20.98 3.27
N ASN A 3 12.78 20.80 3.10
CA ASN A 3 12.90 20.36 2.35
C ASN A 3 12.61 20.03 1.66
N MET A 4 12.38 20.07 2.07
CA MET A 4 11.90 19.70 1.21
C MET A 4 11.93 19.92 -0.02
N HIS A 5 12.48 20.21 -0.36
CA HIS A 5 12.37 20.37 -1.46
C HIS A 5 12.44 19.60 -2.45
N SER A 6 13.37 19.09 -2.17
CA SER A 6 13.25 18.10 -3.19
C SER A 6 11.87 17.93 -3.65
N THR A 7 11.02 18.39 -2.92
CA THR A 7 9.64 18.38 -3.33
C THR A 7 9.46 19.04 -4.66
N GLU A 8 10.35 19.91 -5.00
CA GLU A 8 10.23 20.59 -6.28
C GLU A 8 10.55 19.66 -7.43
N THR A 9 11.32 18.61 -7.22
CA THR A 9 11.55 17.67 -8.28
C THR A 9 10.43 16.67 -8.39
N GLU A 10 9.57 16.66 -7.39
CA GLU A 10 8.44 15.75 -7.39
C GLU A 10 7.33 16.34 -8.19
N SER A 11 6.76 15.55 -9.05
CA SER A 11 5.61 15.97 -9.82
C SER A 11 4.37 15.99 -8.93
N ALA A 12 3.26 16.48 -9.46
CA ALA A 12 1.99 16.40 -8.78
C ALA A 12 1.58 14.96 -8.48
N HIS A 13 2.29 13.98 -9.05
CA HIS A 13 1.95 12.57 -8.95
C HIS A 13 2.84 11.80 -7.98
N ASN A 14 3.80 12.46 -7.35
CA ASN A 14 4.75 11.79 -6.45
C ASN A 14 4.92 12.57 -5.16
N PHE A 15 5.22 11.83 -4.09
CA PHE A 15 5.57 12.40 -2.80
C PHE A 15 6.53 11.43 -2.11
N SER A 16 7.60 11.93 -1.51
CA SER A 16 8.49 11.04 -0.77
C SER A 16 8.86 11.64 0.57
N CYS A 17 9.19 10.77 1.52
CA CYS A 17 9.67 11.20 2.83
C CYS A 17 10.52 10.11 3.46
N TYR A 18 11.20 10.50 4.54
CA TYR A 18 12.04 9.59 5.32
C TYR A 18 11.26 9.12 6.55
N LEU A 19 11.37 7.84 6.84
CA LEU A 19 10.74 7.20 8.00
C LEU A 19 11.86 6.65 8.88
N ALA A 20 12.06 7.26 10.04
CA ALA A 20 13.24 6.97 10.86
C ALA A 20 13.21 5.58 11.48
N ASP A 21 12.04 5.06 11.80
CA ASP A 21 11.91 3.80 12.53
C ASP A 21 10.55 3.15 12.26
N ASP A 22 10.34 1.97 12.83
CA ASP A 22 9.09 1.24 12.63
C ASP A 22 7.88 1.99 13.14
N SER A 23 8.03 2.71 14.26
CA SER A 23 6.94 3.51 14.81
C SER A 23 6.49 4.58 13.83
N THR A 24 7.44 5.26 13.20
CA THR A 24 7.16 6.29 12.20
C THR A 24 6.52 5.67 10.96
N THR A 25 7.00 4.49 10.57
CA THR A 25 6.42 3.78 9.42
C THR A 25 4.98 3.39 9.70
N LEU A 26 4.70 2.90 10.90
CA LEU A 26 3.33 2.56 11.30
C LEU A 26 2.44 3.79 11.23
N LYS A 27 2.90 4.91 11.79
CA LYS A 27 2.14 6.16 11.78
C LYS A 27 1.90 6.67 10.37
N PHE A 28 2.87 6.48 9.49
CA PHE A 28 2.68 6.84 8.09
C PHE A 28 1.47 6.11 7.51
N GLY A 29 1.38 4.80 7.75
CA GLY A 29 0.24 4.02 7.28
C GLY A 29 -1.07 4.51 7.88
N GLU A 30 -1.06 4.81 9.17
CA GLU A 30 -2.26 5.32 9.86
C GLU A 30 -2.74 6.63 9.24
N LYS A 31 -1.82 7.54 8.96
CA LYS A 31 -2.18 8.81 8.34
C LYS A 31 -2.70 8.60 6.92
N LEU A 32 -2.03 7.74 6.16
CA LEU A 32 -2.42 7.48 4.78
C LEU A 32 -3.84 6.94 4.71
N SER A 33 -4.23 6.11 5.68
CA SER A 33 -5.55 5.48 5.68
C SER A 33 -6.69 6.49 5.59
N THR A 34 -6.48 7.70 6.11
CA THR A 34 -7.48 8.76 6.09
C THR A 34 -7.93 9.10 4.67
N TYR A 35 -7.05 8.91 3.70
CA TYR A 35 -7.31 9.30 2.30
C TYR A 35 -7.66 8.14 1.42
N LEU A 36 -7.73 6.93 1.98
CA LEU A 36 -8.07 5.74 1.22
C LEU A 36 -9.56 5.46 1.31
N HIS A 37 -10.10 4.87 0.25
CA HIS A 37 -11.52 4.51 0.22
C HIS A 37 -11.72 3.26 -0.63
N ALA A 38 -12.90 2.67 -0.54
CA ALA A 38 -13.24 1.48 -1.31
C ALA A 38 -13.05 1.74 -2.80
N GLY A 39 -12.55 0.75 -3.49
CA GLY A 39 -12.27 0.81 -4.91
C GLY A 39 -10.80 1.00 -5.24
N LEU A 40 -9.97 1.31 -4.24
CA LEU A 40 -8.55 1.58 -4.48
C LEU A 40 -7.71 0.31 -4.41
N THR A 41 -6.70 0.26 -5.26
CA THR A 41 -5.67 -0.76 -5.24
C THR A 41 -4.31 -0.10 -5.01
N LEU A 42 -3.58 -0.61 -4.01
CA LEU A 42 -2.24 -0.13 -3.68
C LEU A 42 -1.24 -1.24 -3.91
N HIS A 43 -0.12 -0.91 -4.54
CA HIS A 43 1.02 -1.83 -4.62
C HIS A 43 2.10 -1.36 -3.66
N LEU A 44 2.61 -2.28 -2.85
CA LEU A 44 3.72 -2.02 -1.94
C LEU A 44 4.95 -2.71 -2.51
N ILE A 45 5.96 -1.93 -2.80
CA ILE A 45 7.16 -2.39 -3.47
C ILE A 45 8.36 -2.14 -2.57
N GLY A 46 9.22 -3.14 -2.44
CA GLY A 46 10.41 -3.03 -1.61
C GLY A 46 10.93 -4.40 -1.26
N ASP A 47 12.21 -4.46 -0.89
CA ASP A 47 12.86 -5.70 -0.52
C ASP A 47 12.29 -6.24 0.79
N LEU A 48 12.63 -7.49 1.11
CA LEU A 48 12.28 -8.08 2.40
C LEU A 48 12.84 -7.17 3.49
N GLY A 49 12.03 -6.93 4.51
CA GLY A 49 12.44 -6.10 5.63
C GLY A 49 12.34 -4.61 5.38
N ALA A 50 11.81 -4.17 4.24
CA ALA A 50 11.70 -2.74 3.93
C ALA A 50 10.56 -2.05 4.67
N GLY A 51 9.68 -2.80 5.33
CA GLY A 51 8.59 -2.20 6.12
C GLY A 51 7.22 -2.28 5.48
N LYS A 52 7.06 -3.09 4.44
CA LYS A 52 5.77 -3.19 3.73
C LYS A 52 4.65 -3.65 4.64
N THR A 53 4.91 -4.68 5.45
CA THR A 53 3.90 -5.19 6.38
C THR A 53 3.58 -4.16 7.46
N THR A 54 4.58 -3.40 7.90
CA THR A 54 4.35 -2.34 8.89
C THR A 54 3.44 -1.25 8.35
N VAL A 55 3.63 -0.86 7.08
CA VAL A 55 2.74 0.10 6.44
C VAL A 55 1.32 -0.45 6.38
N THR A 56 1.17 -1.72 5.97
CA THR A 56 -0.16 -2.36 5.90
C THR A 56 -0.83 -2.36 7.27
N ARG A 57 -0.07 -2.71 8.31
CA ARG A 57 -0.60 -2.70 9.68
C ARG A 57 -1.08 -1.32 10.07
N GLY A 58 -0.30 -0.30 9.73
CA GLY A 58 -0.68 1.08 10.01
C GLY A 58 -1.97 1.47 9.30
N ILE A 59 -2.10 1.11 8.02
CA ILE A 59 -3.31 1.39 7.26
C ILE A 59 -4.52 0.74 7.93
N LEU A 60 -4.39 -0.54 8.30
CA LEU A 60 -5.47 -1.26 8.96
C LEU A 60 -5.86 -0.62 10.28
N HIS A 61 -4.87 -0.23 11.10
CA HIS A 61 -5.13 0.47 12.36
C HIS A 61 -5.87 1.78 12.11
N GLY A 62 -5.43 2.53 11.13
CA GLY A 62 -6.06 3.81 10.80
C GLY A 62 -7.48 3.66 10.31
N LEU A 63 -7.81 2.51 9.69
CA LEU A 63 -9.16 2.21 9.25
C LEU A 63 -10.04 1.68 10.38
N GLY A 64 -9.46 1.41 11.55
CA GLY A 64 -10.23 0.97 12.71
C GLY A 64 -10.06 -0.49 13.10
N TYR A 65 -9.18 -1.22 12.41
CA TYR A 65 -8.93 -2.63 12.75
C TYR A 65 -7.95 -2.69 13.92
N SER A 66 -8.39 -3.19 15.07
CA SER A 66 -7.59 -3.15 16.29
C SER A 66 -7.03 -4.51 16.69
N HIS A 67 -7.26 -5.54 15.88
CA HIS A 67 -6.76 -6.87 16.19
C HIS A 67 -5.41 -7.12 15.54
N THR A 68 -4.85 -8.31 15.78
CA THR A 68 -3.56 -8.67 15.24
C THR A 68 -3.63 -8.76 13.71
N VAL A 69 -2.65 -8.13 13.06
CA VAL A 69 -2.51 -8.20 11.61
C VAL A 69 -1.54 -9.32 11.27
N LYS A 70 -1.97 -10.21 10.38
CA LYS A 70 -1.16 -11.35 9.96
C LYS A 70 -0.64 -11.14 8.55
N SER A 71 0.57 -11.62 8.29
CA SER A 71 1.07 -11.67 6.92
C SER A 71 0.48 -12.88 6.23
N PRO A 72 0.04 -12.76 4.98
CA PRO A 72 -0.41 -13.92 4.23
C PRO A 72 0.73 -14.90 4.03
N THR A 73 0.45 -16.18 4.18
CA THR A 73 1.46 -17.20 3.96
C THR A 73 1.04 -18.14 2.85
N TYR A 74 0.23 -19.14 3.20
CA TYR A 74 -0.12 -20.15 2.20
C TYR A 74 -1.24 -19.71 1.27
N ASN A 75 -2.14 -18.86 1.76
CA ASN A 75 -3.31 -18.46 0.99
C ASN A 75 -3.05 -17.27 0.08
N LEU A 76 -1.90 -16.64 0.20
CA LEU A 76 -1.52 -15.46 -0.56
C LEU A 76 -2.37 -14.23 -0.26
N VAL A 77 -3.45 -14.35 0.52
CA VAL A 77 -4.30 -13.21 0.85
C VAL A 77 -4.84 -13.36 2.27
N GLU A 78 -4.90 -12.23 2.99
CA GLU A 78 -5.63 -12.11 4.25
C GLU A 78 -6.78 -11.16 4.03
N ILE A 79 -7.95 -11.49 4.57
CA ILE A 79 -9.18 -10.75 4.34
C ILE A 79 -9.63 -10.11 5.64
N TYR A 80 -9.86 -8.80 5.58
CA TYR A 80 -10.35 -8.04 6.74
C TYR A 80 -11.63 -7.33 6.35
N LYS A 81 -12.61 -7.31 7.23
CA LYS A 81 -13.84 -6.55 7.01
C LYS A 81 -13.89 -5.44 8.04
N ILE A 82 -13.89 -4.21 7.57
CA ILE A 82 -13.83 -3.04 8.45
C ILE A 82 -14.87 -2.03 8.00
N SER A 83 -15.88 -1.76 8.87
CA SER A 83 -16.88 -0.72 8.60
C SER A 83 -17.55 -0.87 7.23
N GLY A 84 -17.82 -2.11 6.84
CA GLY A 84 -18.51 -2.35 5.57
C GLY A 84 -17.62 -2.41 4.36
N VAL A 85 -16.32 -2.23 4.53
CA VAL A 85 -15.35 -2.30 3.44
C VAL A 85 -14.55 -3.59 3.60
N TYR A 86 -14.32 -4.30 2.50
CA TYR A 86 -13.41 -5.42 2.50
C TYR A 86 -12.01 -4.92 2.22
N PHE A 87 -11.07 -5.35 3.04
CA PHE A 87 -9.66 -5.01 2.86
C PHE A 87 -8.94 -6.32 2.59
N TYR A 88 -8.30 -6.42 1.42
CA TYR A 88 -7.59 -7.60 1.00
C TYR A 88 -6.10 -7.30 0.97
N HIS A 89 -5.34 -8.06 1.77
CA HIS A 89 -3.89 -7.94 1.81
C HIS A 89 -3.29 -9.13 1.11
N PHE A 90 -2.74 -8.91 -0.08
CA PHE A 90 -2.09 -9.95 -0.88
C PHE A 90 -0.59 -9.90 -0.69
N ASP A 91 0.03 -11.07 -0.66
CA ASP A 91 1.48 -11.19 -0.68
C ASP A 91 1.85 -12.26 -1.70
N PHE A 92 2.37 -11.83 -2.85
CA PHE A 92 2.68 -12.73 -3.95
C PHE A 92 4.12 -13.22 -3.94
N TYR A 93 4.84 -13.06 -2.83
CA TYR A 93 6.22 -13.49 -2.76
C TYR A 93 6.40 -14.95 -3.19
N ARG A 94 5.46 -15.82 -2.82
CA ARG A 94 5.49 -17.26 -3.13
C ARG A 94 4.58 -17.66 -4.28
N PHE A 95 4.06 -16.67 -4.99
CA PHE A 95 3.15 -16.93 -6.11
C PHE A 95 3.94 -17.57 -7.25
N ASN A 96 3.44 -18.67 -7.78
CA ASN A 96 4.17 -19.45 -8.77
C ASN A 96 3.55 -19.49 -10.15
N ASP A 97 2.24 -19.54 -10.24
CA ASP A 97 1.70 -19.76 -11.55
C ASP A 97 0.29 -19.24 -11.71
N TYR A 98 -0.06 -19.11 -12.98
CA TYR A 98 -1.31 -18.54 -13.44
C TYR A 98 -2.54 -19.33 -12.97
N LEU A 99 -2.43 -20.65 -12.89
CA LEU A 99 -3.56 -21.48 -12.43
C LEU A 99 -3.96 -21.15 -11.02
N GLU A 100 -2.97 -20.86 -10.18
CA GLU A 100 -3.22 -20.46 -8.79
C GLU A 100 -4.09 -19.22 -8.73
N TRP A 101 -3.83 -18.24 -9.60
CA TRP A 101 -4.62 -17.03 -9.71
C TRP A 101 -6.07 -17.35 -10.09
N GLU A 102 -6.25 -18.19 -11.11
CA GLU A 102 -7.57 -18.53 -11.63
C GLU A 102 -8.38 -19.32 -10.60
N GLU A 103 -7.78 -20.32 -9.98
CA GLU A 103 -8.47 -21.19 -9.05
C GLU A 103 -8.88 -20.47 -7.78
N ALA A 104 -8.07 -19.53 -7.33
CA ALA A 104 -8.37 -18.78 -6.12
C ALA A 104 -9.40 -17.68 -6.34
N GLY A 105 -9.68 -17.34 -7.60
CA GLY A 105 -10.65 -16.29 -7.90
C GLY A 105 -10.18 -14.90 -7.50
N PHE A 106 -8.88 -14.67 -7.51
CA PHE A 106 -8.31 -13.41 -7.01
C PHE A 106 -8.82 -12.19 -7.78
N ARG A 107 -9.14 -12.36 -9.06
CA ARG A 107 -9.60 -11.24 -9.88
C ARG A 107 -10.83 -10.55 -9.27
N ASP A 108 -11.73 -11.34 -8.69
CA ASP A 108 -12.98 -10.81 -8.16
C ASP A 108 -12.80 -9.98 -6.90
N TYR A 109 -11.63 -10.07 -6.26
CA TYR A 109 -11.36 -9.28 -5.06
C TYR A 109 -11.10 -7.80 -5.37
N PHE A 110 -10.75 -7.51 -6.64
CA PHE A 110 -10.45 -6.15 -7.06
C PHE A 110 -11.73 -5.52 -7.60
N ASN A 111 -12.49 -4.87 -6.73
CA ASN A 111 -13.80 -4.33 -7.07
C ASN A 111 -14.06 -3.02 -6.33
N SER A 112 -15.21 -2.41 -6.61
CA SER A 112 -15.52 -1.07 -6.08
C SER A 112 -15.80 -1.04 -4.58
N GLU A 113 -15.94 -2.21 -3.95
CA GLU A 113 -16.26 -2.29 -2.52
C GLU A 113 -15.07 -2.67 -1.66
N SER A 114 -13.90 -2.78 -2.28
CA SER A 114 -12.71 -3.32 -1.62
C SER A 114 -11.56 -2.34 -1.69
N ILE A 115 -10.70 -2.43 -0.67
CA ILE A 115 -9.37 -1.85 -0.74
C ILE A 115 -8.41 -3.02 -0.85
N CYS A 116 -7.57 -3.03 -1.88
CA CYS A 116 -6.60 -4.11 -2.10
C CYS A 116 -5.20 -3.55 -1.93
N VAL A 117 -4.42 -4.22 -1.08
CA VAL A 117 -3.01 -3.88 -0.86
C VAL A 117 -2.19 -5.09 -1.26
N VAL A 118 -1.28 -4.90 -2.19
CA VAL A 118 -0.55 -6.01 -2.82
C VAL A 118 0.95 -5.85 -2.58
N GLU A 119 1.56 -6.83 -1.91
CA GLU A 119 3.01 -6.93 -1.79
C GLU A 119 3.52 -7.87 -2.87
N TRP A 120 4.71 -7.58 -3.37
CA TRP A 120 5.35 -8.34 -4.45
C TRP A 120 4.48 -8.41 -5.70
N PRO A 121 3.95 -7.25 -6.15
CA PRO A 121 3.07 -7.26 -7.32
C PRO A 121 3.77 -7.74 -8.58
N GLU A 122 5.09 -7.58 -8.67
CA GLU A 122 5.84 -8.00 -9.84
C GLU A 122 5.74 -9.51 -10.08
N LYS A 123 5.46 -10.29 -9.04
CA LYS A 123 5.33 -11.73 -9.19
C LYS A 123 4.06 -12.12 -9.97
N ALA A 124 3.02 -11.32 -9.87
CA ALA A 124 1.76 -11.59 -10.59
C ALA A 124 1.67 -10.79 -11.88
N GLY A 125 2.46 -9.73 -12.02
CA GLY A 125 2.59 -8.99 -13.27
C GLY A 125 1.28 -8.55 -13.87
N ASP A 126 1.05 -8.93 -15.11
CA ASP A 126 -0.10 -8.48 -15.88
C ASP A 126 -1.43 -9.07 -15.41
N LEU A 127 -1.42 -10.02 -14.49
CA LEU A 127 -2.65 -10.53 -13.91
C LEU A 127 -3.33 -9.49 -13.03
N LEU A 128 -2.55 -8.57 -12.46
CA LEU A 128 -3.09 -7.55 -11.56
C LEU A 128 -3.65 -6.37 -12.33
N PRO A 129 -4.72 -5.77 -11.82
CA PRO A 129 -5.15 -4.48 -12.38
C PRO A 129 -4.11 -3.41 -12.07
N LYS A 130 -4.18 -2.31 -12.81
CA LYS A 130 -3.30 -1.17 -12.58
C LYS A 130 -3.54 -0.64 -11.17
N PRO A 131 -2.49 -0.38 -10.39
CA PRO A 131 -2.70 0.19 -9.06
C PRO A 131 -3.09 1.67 -9.16
N ASP A 132 -3.81 2.13 -8.16
CA ASP A 132 -4.10 3.56 -8.04
C ASP A 132 -2.92 4.28 -7.40
N LEU A 133 -2.29 3.64 -6.42
CA LEU A 133 -1.10 4.15 -5.75
C LEU A 133 -0.05 3.07 -5.69
N ARG A 134 1.20 3.46 -5.90
CA ARG A 134 2.36 2.61 -5.62
C ARG A 134 3.14 3.23 -4.49
N LEU A 135 3.48 2.41 -3.51
CA LEU A 135 4.30 2.82 -2.37
C LEU A 135 5.62 2.07 -2.49
N VAL A 136 6.68 2.82 -2.75
CA VAL A 136 8.00 2.22 -2.94
C VAL A 136 8.83 2.50 -1.70
N LEU A 137 9.20 1.42 -1.00
CA LEU A 137 10.00 1.51 0.22
C LEU A 137 11.41 1.03 -0.04
N SER A 138 12.38 1.78 0.45
CA SER A 138 13.78 1.38 0.37
C SER A 138 14.44 1.65 1.71
N ILE A 139 15.46 0.84 2.00
CA ILE A 139 16.24 1.01 3.22
C ILE A 139 17.18 2.19 3.01
N LEU A 140 17.21 3.11 3.96
CA LEU A 140 18.05 4.29 3.88
C LEU A 140 18.68 4.51 5.25
N GLY A 141 19.95 4.15 5.39
CA GLY A 141 20.61 4.17 6.70
C GLY A 141 19.91 3.23 7.67
N THR A 142 19.54 3.73 8.83
CA THR A 142 18.81 2.93 9.81
C THR A 142 17.28 3.04 9.65
N GLY A 143 16.84 3.90 8.75
CA GLY A 143 15.43 4.11 8.50
C GLY A 143 15.02 3.65 7.13
N ARG A 144 13.97 4.27 6.63
CA ARG A 144 13.38 3.92 5.33
C ARG A 144 13.06 5.19 4.57
N LYS A 145 13.11 5.09 3.25
CA LYS A 145 12.52 6.10 2.38
C LYS A 145 11.26 5.49 1.79
N ILE A 146 10.18 6.24 1.80
CA ILE A 146 8.97 5.81 1.11
C ILE A 146 8.59 6.85 0.07
N GLU A 147 8.18 6.36 -1.10
CA GLU A 147 7.71 7.22 -2.18
C GLU A 147 6.31 6.80 -2.55
N LEU A 148 5.38 7.76 -2.54
CA LEU A 148 4.02 7.57 -3.01
C LEU A 148 3.96 7.99 -4.46
N GLN A 149 3.44 7.12 -5.32
CA GLN A 149 3.28 7.42 -6.74
C GLN A 149 1.83 7.22 -7.11
N ALA A 150 1.19 8.25 -7.67
CA ALA A 150 -0.19 8.14 -8.12
C ALA A 150 -0.21 7.68 -9.57
N CYS A 151 -1.01 6.66 -9.86
CA CYS A 151 -1.03 6.02 -11.18
C CYS A 151 -2.35 6.19 -11.91
N THR A 152 -3.41 6.60 -11.21
CA THR A 152 -4.74 6.81 -11.80
C THR A 152 -5.30 8.12 -11.29
N GLU A 153 -6.44 8.54 -11.85
CA GLU A 153 -7.10 9.74 -11.34
C GLU A 153 -7.48 9.60 -9.88
N ALA A 154 -7.99 8.42 -9.49
CA ALA A 154 -8.33 8.17 -8.08
C ALA A 154 -7.09 8.27 -7.20
N GLY A 155 -5.97 7.72 -7.66
CA GLY A 155 -4.71 7.83 -6.93
C GLY A 155 -4.23 9.27 -6.82
N LYS A 156 -4.39 10.04 -7.89
CA LYS A 156 -3.99 11.46 -7.88
C LYS A 156 -4.80 12.25 -6.88
N GLN A 157 -6.09 11.96 -6.74
CA GLN A 157 -6.93 12.63 -5.76
C GLN A 157 -6.48 12.31 -4.34
N CYS A 158 -6.19 11.05 -4.07
CA CYS A 158 -5.67 10.64 -2.76
C CYS A 158 -4.36 11.37 -2.46
N LEU A 159 -3.46 11.39 -3.41
CA LEU A 159 -2.15 12.02 -3.21
C LEU A 159 -2.29 13.52 -3.00
N LYS A 160 -3.19 14.15 -3.72
CA LYS A 160 -3.44 15.58 -3.56
C LYS A 160 -3.90 15.88 -2.14
N GLN A 161 -4.86 15.13 -1.64
CA GLN A 161 -5.36 15.31 -0.28
C GLN A 161 -4.26 15.07 0.75
N TRP A 162 -3.46 14.03 0.53
CA TRP A 162 -2.32 13.74 1.38
C TRP A 162 -1.36 14.93 1.44
N ARG A 163 -0.97 15.46 0.27
CA ARG A 163 0.00 16.56 0.20
C ARG A 163 -0.54 17.82 0.87
N ASP A 164 -1.82 18.09 0.70
CA ASP A 164 -2.43 19.29 1.28
C ASP A 164 -2.37 19.27 2.80
N GLN A 165 -2.25 18.09 3.41
CA GLN A 165 -2.24 17.95 4.87
C GLN A 165 -0.84 17.80 5.45
N GLN A 166 0.20 17.85 4.63
CA GLN A 166 1.59 17.69 5.10
C GLN A 166 2.28 19.03 5.37
N GLU A 167 1.55 20.05 5.61
CA GLU A 167 2.10 21.38 5.90
C GLU A 167 2.73 21.48 7.26
#